data_cb102a5a4b2da1bbec6e068fb3c11db0
#
_entry.id   cb102a5a4b2da1bbec6e068fb3c11db0
#
_cell.length_a   1.000
_cell.length_b   1.000
_cell.length_c   1.000
_cell.angle_alpha   90.00
_cell.angle_beta   90.00
_cell.angle_gamma   90.00
#
_symmetry.space_group_name_H-M   'P 1'
#
loop_
_entity.id
_entity.type
_entity.pdbx_description
1 polymer ?
#
loop_
_entity_poly.entity_id
_entity_poly.type
_entity_poly.pdbx_seq_one_letter_code
_entity_poly.pdbx_strand_id
1 'polypeptide(L)'
;PKNMKVTMLAARGDWALVKNGNCYAFCKLADLNLCSRLKGYVVSATPLYASASKKSKHTDSIGVNTEVYVIGIDGSYFRVQNKAGSITGYMPKSCLGTQKVKTNQSKPKSSTSTNWKSKVVALKWYDGGSSVLKKGEYGMIYDIATGISFKVYRMGGSSHADIEPATREDTEKLKKIVGGEYSWDSRAVILNAGGYYVACAINTMPHGDQTITNNGYDGQFCLHMLDSKTHGSDSVNSEHQKAIRMAYNWAH
;
A
#
# COMPACT_ATOMS: atom_id res chain seq x y z
N PRO A 1 -8.25 37.65 -23.71
CA PRO A 1 -7.00 37.61 -24.44
C PRO A 1 -6.35 36.23 -24.35
N LYS A 2 -5.90 35.71 -25.50
CA LYS A 2 -5.17 34.45 -25.58
C LYS A 2 -3.91 34.54 -24.71
N ASN A 3 -3.63 33.48 -23.92
CA ASN A 3 -2.42 33.35 -23.07
C ASN A 3 -2.34 34.26 -21.83
N MET A 4 -3.46 34.76 -21.34
CA MET A 4 -3.47 35.50 -20.07
C MET A 4 -3.31 34.53 -18.88
N LYS A 5 -2.39 34.84 -17.97
CA LYS A 5 -2.25 34.08 -16.71
C LYS A 5 -3.35 34.48 -15.74
N VAL A 6 -4.09 33.53 -15.25
CA VAL A 6 -5.16 33.70 -14.26
C VAL A 6 -4.98 32.74 -13.10
N THR A 7 -5.51 33.09 -11.95
CA THR A 7 -5.60 32.19 -10.79
C THR A 7 -6.98 31.57 -10.78
N MET A 8 -7.09 30.27 -10.87
CA MET A 8 -8.34 29.55 -10.68
C MET A 8 -8.69 29.48 -9.19
N LEU A 9 -9.87 30.02 -8.83
CA LEU A 9 -10.36 30.06 -7.46
C LEU A 9 -11.30 28.89 -7.13
N ALA A 10 -12.13 28.52 -8.10
CA ALA A 10 -13.10 27.43 -7.96
C ALA A 10 -13.43 26.85 -9.34
N ALA A 11 -13.97 25.62 -9.35
CA ALA A 11 -14.50 24.99 -10.56
C ALA A 11 -15.80 24.26 -10.22
N ARG A 12 -16.80 24.41 -11.11
CA ARG A 12 -18.08 23.70 -11.01
C ARG A 12 -18.54 23.29 -12.41
N GLY A 13 -18.74 21.98 -12.61
CA GLY A 13 -18.98 21.42 -13.95
C GLY A 13 -17.84 21.79 -14.89
N ASP A 14 -18.16 22.28 -16.06
CA ASP A 14 -17.20 22.67 -17.11
C ASP A 14 -16.68 24.11 -16.96
N TRP A 15 -17.05 24.81 -15.88
CA TRP A 15 -16.70 26.21 -15.68
C TRP A 15 -15.78 26.41 -14.49
N ALA A 16 -14.85 27.34 -14.64
CA ALA A 16 -13.98 27.83 -13.59
C ALA A 16 -14.22 29.30 -13.29
N LEU A 17 -14.22 29.67 -12.01
CA LEU A 17 -14.05 31.04 -11.56
C LEU A 17 -12.56 31.35 -11.52
N VAL A 18 -12.13 32.33 -12.27
CA VAL A 18 -10.74 32.76 -12.34
C VAL A 18 -10.57 34.22 -11.92
N LYS A 19 -9.37 34.54 -11.43
CA LYS A 19 -8.98 35.89 -11.00
C LYS A 19 -7.71 36.32 -11.72
N ASN A 20 -7.71 37.59 -12.20
CA ASN A 20 -6.52 38.26 -12.64
C ASN A 20 -6.45 39.67 -12.04
N GLY A 21 -5.49 39.93 -11.18
CA GLY A 21 -5.48 41.15 -10.37
C GLY A 21 -6.76 41.28 -9.54
N ASN A 22 -7.51 42.35 -9.74
CA ASN A 22 -8.81 42.58 -9.06
C ASN A 22 -10.04 42.16 -9.89
N CYS A 23 -9.82 41.58 -11.08
CA CYS A 23 -10.89 41.17 -11.98
C CYS A 23 -11.21 39.69 -11.75
N TYR A 24 -12.52 39.35 -11.75
CA TYR A 24 -13.04 38.01 -11.67
C TYR A 24 -13.83 37.67 -12.93
N ALA A 25 -13.70 36.45 -13.42
CA ALA A 25 -14.43 35.98 -14.58
C ALA A 25 -14.71 34.48 -14.52
N PHE A 26 -15.71 34.03 -15.27
CA PHE A 26 -15.93 32.63 -15.54
C PHE A 26 -15.36 32.28 -16.91
N CYS A 27 -14.66 31.16 -17.02
CA CYS A 27 -14.19 30.57 -18.28
C CYS A 27 -14.41 29.07 -18.30
N LYS A 28 -14.46 28.49 -19.48
CA LYS A 28 -14.52 27.03 -19.58
C LYS A 28 -13.22 26.41 -19.11
N LEU A 29 -13.30 25.31 -18.39
CA LEU A 29 -12.11 24.55 -17.96
C LEU A 29 -11.28 24.08 -19.17
N ALA A 30 -11.93 23.75 -20.29
CA ALA A 30 -11.27 23.36 -21.52
C ALA A 30 -10.37 24.46 -22.13
N ASP A 31 -10.64 25.74 -21.79
CA ASP A 31 -9.87 26.89 -22.29
C ASP A 31 -8.68 27.25 -21.38
N LEU A 32 -8.52 26.51 -20.25
CA LEU A 32 -7.45 26.74 -19.29
C LEU A 32 -6.32 25.73 -19.45
N ASN A 33 -5.12 26.25 -19.67
CA ASN A 33 -3.89 25.47 -19.59
C ASN A 33 -3.19 25.75 -18.25
N LEU A 34 -2.77 24.71 -17.56
CA LEU A 34 -2.00 24.85 -16.34
C LEU A 34 -0.61 25.41 -16.66
N CYS A 35 -0.35 26.65 -16.24
CA CYS A 35 0.94 27.34 -16.46
C CYS A 35 2.05 26.81 -15.56
N SER A 36 1.69 26.10 -14.47
CA SER A 36 2.63 25.48 -13.56
C SER A 36 2.02 24.19 -13.00
N ARG A 37 2.87 23.25 -12.63
CA ARG A 37 2.43 22.04 -11.97
C ARG A 37 1.84 22.40 -10.59
N LEU A 38 0.54 22.26 -10.44
CA LEU A 38 -0.12 22.46 -9.15
C LEU A 38 0.18 21.27 -8.25
N LYS A 39 0.94 21.52 -7.20
CA LYS A 39 1.27 20.50 -6.18
C LYS A 39 0.07 20.22 -5.28
N GLY A 40 -0.19 18.95 -5.03
CA GLY A 40 -1.19 18.50 -4.09
C GLY A 40 -0.76 17.23 -3.36
N TYR A 41 -1.56 16.82 -2.41
CA TYR A 41 -1.36 15.61 -1.63
C TYR A 41 -2.61 14.73 -1.72
N VAL A 42 -2.42 13.43 -1.87
CA VAL A 42 -3.52 12.47 -1.84
C VAL A 42 -4.10 12.44 -0.43
N VAL A 43 -5.39 12.75 -0.30
CA VAL A 43 -6.09 12.78 1.00
C VAL A 43 -6.90 11.51 1.27
N SER A 44 -7.18 10.72 0.23
CA SER A 44 -7.82 9.41 0.31
C SER A 44 -7.15 8.49 -0.72
N ALA A 45 -6.69 7.32 -0.29
CA ALA A 45 -6.08 6.34 -1.18
C ALA A 45 -7.05 6.01 -2.33
N THR A 46 -6.54 5.99 -3.56
CA THR A 46 -7.34 5.81 -4.76
C THR A 46 -6.51 5.13 -5.85
N PRO A 47 -7.13 4.26 -6.68
CA PRO A 47 -6.49 3.86 -7.92
C PRO A 47 -6.34 5.07 -8.85
N LEU A 48 -5.31 5.04 -9.67
CA LEU A 48 -5.19 5.89 -10.84
C LEU A 48 -5.86 5.20 -12.04
N TYR A 49 -6.62 5.96 -12.79
CA TYR A 49 -7.38 5.48 -13.93
C TYR A 49 -6.71 5.93 -15.25
N ALA A 50 -6.85 5.14 -16.31
CA ALA A 50 -6.35 5.49 -17.65
C ALA A 50 -7.13 6.66 -18.28
N SER A 51 -8.38 6.87 -17.86
CA SER A 51 -9.23 8.00 -18.26
C SER A 51 -10.06 8.51 -17.08
N ALA A 52 -10.73 9.64 -17.22
CA ALA A 52 -11.54 10.28 -16.19
C ALA A 52 -12.86 9.51 -15.87
N SER A 53 -12.76 8.22 -15.59
CA SER A 53 -13.90 7.34 -15.31
C SER A 53 -13.51 6.22 -14.36
N LYS A 54 -14.37 5.92 -13.37
CA LYS A 54 -14.23 4.75 -12.49
C LYS A 54 -14.33 3.40 -13.23
N LYS A 55 -14.89 3.38 -14.43
CA LYS A 55 -14.99 2.19 -15.28
C LYS A 55 -13.75 1.96 -16.13
N SER A 56 -12.82 2.92 -16.14
CA SER A 56 -11.57 2.84 -16.88
C SER A 56 -10.57 1.90 -16.20
N LYS A 57 -9.67 1.32 -16.99
CA LYS A 57 -8.57 0.48 -16.49
C LYS A 57 -7.77 1.24 -15.43
N HIS A 58 -7.43 0.56 -14.35
CA HIS A 58 -6.48 1.07 -13.37
C HIS A 58 -5.07 1.04 -13.97
N THR A 59 -4.34 2.13 -13.85
CA THR A 59 -2.95 2.23 -14.32
C THR A 59 -1.96 2.09 -13.18
N ASP A 60 -2.38 2.49 -11.97
CA ASP A 60 -1.58 2.43 -10.75
C ASP A 60 -2.48 2.62 -9.52
N SER A 61 -1.91 2.61 -8.33
CA SER A 61 -2.56 3.02 -7.09
C SER A 61 -1.70 4.03 -6.34
N ILE A 62 -2.36 4.97 -5.66
CA ILE A 62 -1.65 6.05 -4.99
C ILE A 62 -2.16 6.22 -3.57
N GLY A 63 -1.23 6.16 -2.61
CA GLY A 63 -1.53 6.19 -1.18
C GLY A 63 -1.75 7.59 -0.63
N VAL A 64 -2.38 7.67 0.55
CA VAL A 64 -2.59 8.92 1.29
C VAL A 64 -1.26 9.61 1.59
N ASN A 65 -1.26 10.95 1.57
CA ASN A 65 -0.09 11.82 1.77
C ASN A 65 0.99 11.74 0.68
N THR A 66 0.76 10.98 -0.40
CA THR A 66 1.65 11.01 -1.56
C THR A 66 1.56 12.39 -2.22
N GLU A 67 2.73 12.98 -2.48
CA GLU A 67 2.84 14.24 -3.22
C GLU A 67 2.66 13.97 -4.72
N VAL A 68 1.72 14.69 -5.32
CA VAL A 68 1.46 14.63 -6.76
C VAL A 68 1.34 16.03 -7.35
N TYR A 69 1.49 16.09 -8.66
CA TYR A 69 1.34 17.30 -9.44
C TYR A 69 0.14 17.13 -10.37
N VAL A 70 -0.80 18.07 -10.30
CA VAL A 70 -1.91 18.15 -11.25
C VAL A 70 -1.38 18.68 -12.58
N ILE A 71 -1.58 17.90 -13.63
CA ILE A 71 -1.16 18.21 -15.00
C ILE A 71 -2.35 18.36 -15.95
N GLY A 72 -3.58 18.13 -15.47
CA GLY A 72 -4.81 18.31 -16.24
C GLY A 72 -6.03 18.18 -15.37
N ILE A 73 -7.17 18.62 -15.87
CA ILE A 73 -8.49 18.53 -15.25
C ILE A 73 -9.45 17.99 -16.31
N ASP A 74 -10.22 16.95 -15.94
CA ASP A 74 -11.21 16.36 -16.81
C ASP A 74 -12.44 15.97 -15.95
N GLY A 75 -13.55 16.71 -16.15
CA GLY A 75 -14.77 16.57 -15.36
C GLY A 75 -14.52 16.57 -13.85
N SER A 76 -14.86 15.49 -13.16
CA SER A 76 -14.65 15.29 -11.72
C SER A 76 -13.28 14.68 -11.35
N TYR A 77 -12.36 14.59 -12.32
CA TYR A 77 -11.03 14.01 -12.13
C TYR A 77 -9.93 15.05 -12.34
N PHE A 78 -8.82 14.82 -11.63
CA PHE A 78 -7.52 15.41 -11.96
C PHE A 78 -6.68 14.39 -12.69
N ARG A 79 -6.01 14.82 -13.76
CA ARG A 79 -4.87 14.10 -14.29
C ARG A 79 -3.65 14.48 -13.47
N VAL A 80 -3.03 13.50 -12.83
CA VAL A 80 -1.93 13.73 -11.92
C VAL A 80 -0.68 12.97 -12.34
N GLN A 81 0.45 13.41 -11.82
CA GLN A 81 1.76 12.84 -12.07
C GLN A 81 2.58 12.89 -10.79
N ASN A 82 3.40 11.86 -10.51
CA ASN A 82 4.37 11.91 -9.42
C ASN A 82 5.53 12.87 -9.74
N LYS A 83 6.40 13.17 -8.77
CA LYS A 83 7.54 14.09 -8.95
C LYS A 83 8.47 13.65 -10.08
N ALA A 84 8.70 12.35 -10.22
CA ALA A 84 9.60 11.78 -11.23
C ALA A 84 8.98 11.71 -12.63
N GLY A 85 7.65 11.86 -12.76
CA GLY A 85 6.95 11.71 -14.03
C GLY A 85 6.67 10.26 -14.46
N SER A 86 7.12 9.30 -13.67
CA SER A 86 7.00 7.87 -13.98
C SER A 86 5.58 7.31 -13.76
N ILE A 87 4.80 7.94 -12.88
CA ILE A 87 3.41 7.56 -12.58
C ILE A 87 2.51 8.69 -13.06
N THR A 88 1.57 8.37 -13.95
CA THR A 88 0.58 9.33 -14.48
C THR A 88 -0.76 8.64 -14.62
N GLY A 89 -1.84 9.31 -14.24
CA GLY A 89 -3.20 8.80 -14.36
C GLY A 89 -4.24 9.79 -13.88
N TYR A 90 -5.50 9.38 -13.95
CA TYR A 90 -6.64 10.18 -13.47
C TYR A 90 -7.04 9.74 -12.08
N MET A 91 -7.30 10.68 -11.19
CA MET A 91 -7.84 10.44 -9.85
C MET A 91 -9.05 11.34 -9.58
N PRO A 92 -10.03 10.90 -8.77
CA PRO A 92 -11.13 11.76 -8.38
C PRO A 92 -10.63 13.03 -7.67
N LYS A 93 -11.22 14.17 -7.98
CA LYS A 93 -10.87 15.45 -7.34
C LYS A 93 -10.98 15.42 -5.82
N SER A 94 -11.95 14.65 -5.30
CA SER A 94 -12.16 14.45 -3.85
C SER A 94 -10.99 13.76 -3.15
N CYS A 95 -10.11 13.10 -3.90
CA CYS A 95 -8.95 12.39 -3.35
C CYS A 95 -7.70 13.27 -3.26
N LEU A 96 -7.75 14.54 -3.72
CA LEU A 96 -6.61 15.47 -3.70
C LEU A 96 -6.90 16.66 -2.77
N GLY A 97 -5.94 17.00 -1.92
CA GLY A 97 -5.94 18.17 -1.07
C GLY A 97 -4.70 19.03 -1.27
N THR A 98 -4.75 20.28 -0.78
CA THR A 98 -3.62 21.22 -0.83
C THR A 98 -2.63 21.01 0.32
N GLN A 99 -3.02 20.26 1.34
CA GLN A 99 -2.21 19.92 2.50
C GLN A 99 -2.26 18.40 2.73
N LYS A 100 -1.20 17.88 3.33
CA LYS A 100 -1.22 16.52 3.85
C LYS A 100 -2.34 16.40 4.87
N VAL A 101 -3.15 15.35 4.75
CA VAL A 101 -4.08 15.00 5.82
C VAL A 101 -3.24 14.74 7.06
N LYS A 102 -3.59 15.37 8.15
CA LYS A 102 -3.20 14.86 9.46
C LYS A 102 -3.88 13.49 9.55
N THR A 103 -3.20 12.48 9.03
CA THR A 103 -3.53 11.14 9.40
C THR A 103 -3.30 11.12 10.90
N ASN A 104 -4.33 10.82 11.66
CA ASN A 104 -4.19 10.17 12.96
C ASN A 104 -3.70 8.71 12.75
N GLN A 105 -2.98 8.45 11.67
CA GLN A 105 -1.89 7.53 11.68
C GLN A 105 -0.82 8.26 12.50
N SER A 106 -0.83 7.99 13.80
CA SER A 106 0.40 8.00 14.54
C SER A 106 1.43 7.36 13.60
N LYS A 107 2.29 8.20 12.95
CA LYS A 107 3.68 7.86 12.78
C LYS A 107 3.98 7.05 14.03
N PRO A 108 4.55 5.86 13.98
CA PRO A 108 5.07 5.30 15.19
C PRO A 108 5.99 6.39 15.71
N LYS A 109 5.48 7.19 16.63
CA LYS A 109 6.25 7.99 17.52
C LYS A 109 7.15 6.96 18.16
N SER A 110 8.44 7.02 17.84
CA SER A 110 9.45 6.61 18.78
C SER A 110 9.20 7.47 20.02
N SER A 111 8.27 7.03 20.82
CA SER A 111 8.08 7.47 22.21
C SER A 111 6.78 6.88 22.73
N THR A 112 6.90 6.08 23.72
CA THR A 112 6.01 5.14 24.38
C THR A 112 5.86 3.86 23.56
N SER A 113 6.69 2.90 23.88
CA SER A 113 6.45 1.50 23.66
C SER A 113 5.12 1.14 24.30
N THR A 114 4.02 1.40 23.61
CA THR A 114 2.83 0.58 23.84
C THR A 114 3.32 -0.82 23.56
N ASN A 115 3.38 -1.60 24.60
CA ASN A 115 4.04 -2.89 24.66
C ASN A 115 3.27 -3.92 23.80
N TRP A 116 3.15 -3.65 22.47
CA TRP A 116 2.52 -4.59 21.54
C TRP A 116 3.35 -5.87 21.48
N LYS A 117 4.65 -5.81 21.76
CA LYS A 117 5.52 -6.98 21.82
C LYS A 117 4.99 -7.97 22.84
N SER A 118 4.67 -7.55 24.06
CA SER A 118 4.10 -8.43 25.09
C SER A 118 2.72 -9.02 24.73
N LYS A 119 2.10 -8.55 23.63
CA LYS A 119 0.84 -9.08 23.08
C LYS A 119 1.06 -10.08 21.95
N VAL A 120 2.31 -10.34 21.57
CA VAL A 120 2.62 -11.32 20.54
C VAL A 120 2.26 -12.71 21.06
N VAL A 121 1.51 -13.45 20.29
CA VAL A 121 1.12 -14.83 20.56
C VAL A 121 1.68 -15.77 19.51
N ALA A 122 1.90 -17.01 19.87
CA ALA A 122 2.22 -18.08 18.93
C ALA A 122 0.96 -18.93 18.74
N LEU A 123 0.32 -18.83 17.59
CA LEU A 123 -0.91 -19.53 17.28
C LEU A 123 -0.64 -20.73 16.36
N LYS A 124 -1.35 -21.81 16.60
CA LYS A 124 -1.39 -22.95 15.70
C LYS A 124 -2.29 -22.64 14.51
N TRP A 125 -1.83 -22.99 13.30
CA TRP A 125 -2.57 -22.75 12.07
C TRP A 125 -3.97 -23.34 12.11
N TYR A 126 -4.08 -24.60 12.53
CA TYR A 126 -5.33 -25.35 12.56
C TYR A 126 -6.17 -25.11 13.83
N ASP A 127 -5.65 -24.33 14.78
CA ASP A 127 -6.35 -23.95 16.00
C ASP A 127 -6.51 -22.42 16.07
N GLY A 128 -7.32 -21.91 15.16
CA GLY A 128 -7.67 -20.50 15.06
C GLY A 128 -6.69 -19.60 14.31
N GLY A 129 -5.43 -19.99 14.13
CA GLY A 129 -4.41 -19.18 13.44
C GLY A 129 -4.80 -18.81 12.01
N SER A 130 -5.38 -19.75 11.27
CA SER A 130 -5.83 -19.53 9.88
C SER A 130 -6.90 -18.43 9.74
N SER A 131 -7.61 -18.10 10.81
CA SER A 131 -8.67 -17.09 10.84
C SER A 131 -8.18 -15.68 11.17
N VAL A 132 -6.92 -15.51 11.59
CA VAL A 132 -6.35 -14.21 11.97
C VAL A 132 -6.19 -13.28 10.76
N LEU A 133 -5.76 -13.83 9.64
CA LEU A 133 -5.71 -13.14 8.35
C LEU A 133 -6.50 -13.97 7.37
N LYS A 134 -7.75 -13.61 7.09
CA LYS A 134 -8.62 -14.38 6.19
C LYS A 134 -8.24 -14.17 4.73
N LYS A 135 -8.61 -15.13 3.88
CA LYS A 135 -8.48 -14.96 2.42
C LYS A 135 -9.22 -13.69 1.97
N GLY A 136 -8.56 -12.86 1.18
CA GLY A 136 -9.09 -11.58 0.72
C GLY A 136 -8.79 -10.40 1.66
N GLU A 137 -8.13 -10.62 2.80
CA GLU A 137 -7.80 -9.58 3.76
C GLU A 137 -6.33 -9.14 3.67
N TYR A 138 -6.07 -7.98 4.25
CA TYR A 138 -4.74 -7.39 4.37
C TYR A 138 -4.21 -7.52 5.79
N GLY A 139 -2.91 -7.78 5.90
CA GLY A 139 -2.16 -7.79 7.15
C GLY A 139 -0.90 -6.93 7.06
N MET A 140 -0.27 -6.68 8.21
CA MET A 140 1.02 -6.01 8.29
C MET A 140 2.05 -7.01 8.80
N ILE A 141 3.13 -7.19 8.07
CA ILE A 141 4.29 -7.96 8.50
C ILE A 141 5.32 -7.01 9.12
N TYR A 142 5.84 -7.35 10.27
CA TYR A 142 7.00 -6.72 10.90
C TYR A 142 8.16 -7.70 10.90
N ASP A 143 9.24 -7.38 10.20
CA ASP A 143 10.46 -8.17 10.20
C ASP A 143 11.29 -7.88 11.45
N ILE A 144 11.51 -8.88 12.30
CA ILE A 144 12.19 -8.66 13.58
C ILE A 144 13.67 -8.34 13.44
N ALA A 145 14.32 -8.75 12.35
CA ALA A 145 15.75 -8.54 12.13
C ALA A 145 16.08 -7.11 11.66
N THR A 146 15.22 -6.53 10.82
CA THR A 146 15.46 -5.20 10.23
C THR A 146 14.58 -4.11 10.83
N GLY A 147 13.50 -4.47 11.54
CA GLY A 147 12.50 -3.53 12.02
C GLY A 147 11.60 -2.93 10.93
N ILE A 148 11.72 -3.42 9.70
CA ILE A 148 10.92 -2.95 8.57
C ILE A 148 9.54 -3.60 8.59
N SER A 149 8.50 -2.80 8.33
CA SER A 149 7.13 -3.29 8.17
C SER A 149 6.64 -3.08 6.75
N PHE A 150 5.91 -4.06 6.23
CA PHE A 150 5.28 -4.00 4.92
C PHE A 150 3.90 -4.66 4.94
N LYS A 151 3.02 -4.20 4.07
CA LYS A 151 1.64 -4.68 3.98
C LYS A 151 1.57 -5.86 3.02
N VAL A 152 0.78 -6.86 3.40
CA VAL A 152 0.52 -8.04 2.59
C VAL A 152 -0.97 -8.26 2.38
N TYR A 153 -1.32 -8.96 1.32
CA TYR A 153 -2.64 -9.45 1.00
C TYR A 153 -2.63 -10.98 1.03
N ARG A 154 -3.60 -11.61 1.70
CA ARG A 154 -3.76 -13.06 1.63
C ARG A 154 -4.64 -13.45 0.47
N MET A 155 -4.04 -14.09 -0.53
CA MET A 155 -4.75 -14.57 -1.70
C MET A 155 -5.31 -15.99 -1.54
N GLY A 156 -4.70 -16.82 -0.69
CA GLY A 156 -5.06 -18.23 -0.58
C GLY A 156 -4.44 -18.96 0.58
N GLY A 157 -4.26 -20.27 0.36
CA GLY A 157 -3.60 -21.20 1.26
C GLY A 157 -4.53 -21.87 2.27
N SER A 158 -4.50 -23.21 2.31
CA SER A 158 -5.25 -24.05 3.25
C SER A 158 -4.38 -24.56 4.40
N SER A 159 -3.12 -24.89 4.13
CA SER A 159 -2.15 -25.44 5.10
C SER A 159 -1.23 -24.39 5.69
N HIS A 160 -1.19 -23.20 5.13
CA HIS A 160 -0.55 -21.97 5.55
C HIS A 160 -1.19 -20.81 4.77
N ALA A 161 -0.75 -19.57 4.94
CA ALA A 161 -1.27 -18.47 4.13
C ALA A 161 -0.37 -18.22 2.93
N ASP A 162 -0.99 -18.17 1.73
CA ASP A 162 -0.37 -17.65 0.51
C ASP A 162 -0.60 -16.15 0.49
N ILE A 163 0.48 -15.39 0.57
CA ILE A 163 0.43 -13.94 0.66
C ILE A 163 1.29 -13.28 -0.42
N GLU A 164 0.94 -12.07 -0.76
CA GLU A 164 1.71 -11.24 -1.69
C GLU A 164 1.85 -9.82 -1.14
N PRO A 165 2.90 -9.06 -1.48
CA PRO A 165 3.00 -7.66 -1.09
C PRO A 165 1.80 -6.88 -1.63
N ALA A 166 1.20 -6.02 -0.81
CA ALA A 166 -0.01 -5.30 -1.17
C ALA A 166 0.22 -4.22 -2.25
N THR A 167 1.43 -3.69 -2.34
CA THR A 167 1.80 -2.62 -3.26
C THR A 167 3.25 -2.77 -3.72
N ARG A 168 3.64 -2.03 -4.76
CA ARG A 168 5.05 -1.94 -5.18
C ARG A 168 5.97 -1.40 -4.08
N GLU A 169 5.49 -0.47 -3.26
CA GLU A 169 6.25 0.03 -2.11
C GLU A 169 6.50 -1.09 -1.08
N ASP A 170 5.51 -1.95 -0.85
CA ASP A 170 5.66 -3.11 0.04
C ASP A 170 6.64 -4.14 -0.52
N THR A 171 6.65 -4.35 -1.84
CA THR A 171 7.65 -5.17 -2.53
C THR A 171 9.06 -4.59 -2.36
N GLU A 172 9.25 -3.28 -2.49
CA GLU A 172 10.55 -2.65 -2.29
C GLU A 172 11.01 -2.75 -0.81
N LYS A 173 10.08 -2.72 0.15
CA LYS A 173 10.39 -3.01 1.56
C LYS A 173 10.80 -4.47 1.76
N LEU A 174 10.09 -5.41 1.14
CA LEU A 174 10.45 -6.83 1.16
C LEU A 174 11.84 -7.07 0.58
N LYS A 175 12.19 -6.44 -0.55
CA LYS A 175 13.54 -6.49 -1.14
C LYS A 175 14.61 -5.97 -0.18
N LYS A 176 14.36 -4.88 0.53
CA LYS A 176 15.29 -4.34 1.55
C LYS A 176 15.51 -5.33 2.69
N ILE A 177 14.47 -6.00 3.14
CA ILE A 177 14.53 -7.01 4.20
C ILE A 177 15.48 -8.15 3.82
N VAL A 178 15.47 -8.57 2.56
CA VAL A 178 16.26 -9.71 2.05
C VAL A 178 17.57 -9.31 1.36
N GLY A 179 17.95 -8.04 1.40
CA GLY A 179 19.17 -7.58 0.76
C GLY A 179 19.15 -7.62 -0.77
N GLY A 180 17.97 -7.70 -1.38
CA GLY A 180 17.78 -7.73 -2.84
C GLY A 180 17.52 -9.11 -3.43
N GLU A 181 17.79 -10.19 -2.73
CA GLU A 181 17.64 -11.55 -3.22
C GLU A 181 16.57 -12.32 -2.44
N TYR A 182 15.58 -12.83 -3.14
CA TYR A 182 14.54 -13.67 -2.56
C TYR A 182 15.06 -15.08 -2.25
N SER A 183 14.55 -15.68 -1.18
CA SER A 183 15.01 -16.99 -0.71
C SER A 183 13.85 -17.86 -0.20
N TRP A 184 14.06 -19.18 -0.27
CA TRP A 184 13.22 -20.17 0.41
C TRP A 184 13.50 -20.27 1.92
N ASP A 185 14.56 -19.61 2.40
CA ASP A 185 14.92 -19.64 3.81
C ASP A 185 13.82 -19.05 4.69
N SER A 186 13.64 -19.68 5.84
CA SER A 186 12.65 -19.26 6.82
C SER A 186 13.10 -18.02 7.56
N ARG A 187 12.25 -16.99 7.58
CA ARG A 187 12.50 -15.71 8.21
C ARG A 187 11.49 -15.40 9.29
N ALA A 188 11.96 -15.01 10.46
CA ALA A 188 11.14 -14.71 11.63
C ALA A 188 10.47 -13.32 11.50
N VAL A 189 9.15 -13.29 11.61
CA VAL A 189 8.34 -12.07 11.48
C VAL A 189 7.17 -12.05 12.46
N ILE A 190 6.57 -10.87 12.68
CA ILE A 190 5.31 -10.73 13.39
C ILE A 190 4.24 -10.30 12.39
N LEU A 191 3.14 -11.03 12.34
CA LEU A 191 1.93 -10.64 11.63
C LEU A 191 1.04 -9.81 12.56
N ASN A 192 0.63 -8.63 12.11
CA ASN A 192 -0.45 -7.85 12.73
C ASN A 192 -1.68 -7.90 11.80
N ALA A 193 -2.69 -8.64 12.20
CA ALA A 193 -3.96 -8.80 11.49
C ALA A 193 -5.06 -9.25 12.45
N GLY A 194 -6.31 -8.97 12.13
CA GLY A 194 -7.48 -9.43 12.90
C GLY A 194 -7.48 -9.01 14.39
N GLY A 195 -6.73 -7.95 14.74
CA GLY A 195 -6.56 -7.51 16.13
C GLY A 195 -5.48 -8.28 16.93
N TYR A 196 -4.75 -9.18 16.29
CA TYR A 196 -3.69 -9.99 16.90
C TYR A 196 -2.31 -9.58 16.40
N TYR A 197 -1.30 -9.83 17.25
CA TYR A 197 0.10 -9.88 16.88
C TYR A 197 0.57 -11.32 16.98
N VAL A 198 0.89 -11.96 15.87
CA VAL A 198 1.20 -13.38 15.81
C VAL A 198 2.63 -13.59 15.36
N ALA A 199 3.39 -14.39 16.11
CA ALA A 199 4.69 -14.85 15.70
C ALA A 199 4.56 -15.80 14.51
N CYS A 200 5.22 -15.48 13.41
CA CYS A 200 5.13 -16.19 12.14
C CYS A 200 6.53 -16.40 11.53
N ALA A 201 6.57 -17.22 10.50
CA ALA A 201 7.70 -17.33 9.58
C ALA A 201 7.23 -17.08 8.16
N ILE A 202 8.07 -16.47 7.35
CA ILE A 202 7.89 -16.37 5.91
C ILE A 202 9.09 -16.95 5.18
N ASN A 203 8.91 -17.50 3.99
CA ASN A 203 9.93 -17.45 2.95
C ASN A 203 9.69 -16.19 2.11
N THR A 204 10.54 -15.90 1.14
CA THR A 204 10.38 -14.70 0.32
C THR A 204 10.48 -15.00 -1.17
N MET A 205 10.64 -16.26 -1.55
CA MET A 205 10.74 -16.69 -2.93
C MET A 205 9.39 -16.54 -3.65
N PRO A 206 9.32 -15.77 -4.75
CA PRO A 206 8.11 -15.69 -5.58
C PRO A 206 7.79 -17.05 -6.19
N HIS A 207 6.55 -17.49 -6.07
CA HIS A 207 6.08 -18.74 -6.68
C HIS A 207 4.55 -18.76 -6.81
N GLY A 208 4.03 -19.73 -7.61
CA GLY A 208 2.60 -19.96 -7.76
C GLY A 208 1.85 -18.81 -8.43
N ASP A 209 0.58 -18.67 -8.06
CA ASP A 209 -0.32 -17.69 -8.64
C ASP A 209 -0.15 -16.29 -8.06
N GLN A 210 -0.76 -15.31 -8.71
CA GLN A 210 -0.72 -13.90 -8.34
C GLN A 210 -2.12 -13.29 -8.47
N THR A 211 -2.51 -12.45 -7.49
CA THR A 211 -3.75 -11.67 -7.53
C THR A 211 -3.48 -10.21 -7.87
N ILE A 212 -2.43 -9.61 -7.31
CA ILE A 212 -2.07 -8.20 -7.51
C ILE A 212 -0.96 -8.11 -8.57
N THR A 213 -1.32 -7.86 -9.81
CA THR A 213 -0.40 -7.89 -10.96
C THR A 213 0.52 -6.66 -11.09
N ASN A 214 0.29 -5.62 -10.29
CA ASN A 214 1.03 -4.34 -10.37
C ASN A 214 1.87 -4.02 -9.12
N ASN A 215 2.04 -5.01 -8.23
CA ASN A 215 2.84 -4.84 -7.02
C ASN A 215 4.35 -4.99 -7.27
N GLY A 216 4.77 -5.46 -8.45
CA GLY A 216 6.19 -5.69 -8.79
C GLY A 216 6.81 -6.93 -8.13
N TYR A 217 5.97 -7.86 -7.69
CA TYR A 217 6.31 -9.18 -7.17
C TYR A 217 5.61 -10.22 -8.06
N ASP A 218 6.34 -11.19 -8.57
CA ASP A 218 5.84 -12.14 -9.57
C ASP A 218 5.42 -13.44 -8.90
N GLY A 219 4.21 -13.48 -8.38
CA GLY A 219 3.63 -14.62 -7.65
C GLY A 219 3.28 -14.29 -6.20
N GLN A 220 3.30 -15.30 -5.36
CA GLN A 220 3.04 -15.27 -3.93
C GLN A 220 4.25 -15.78 -3.13
N PHE A 221 4.20 -15.66 -1.81
CA PHE A 221 5.11 -16.32 -0.88
C PHE A 221 4.33 -16.84 0.34
N CYS A 222 4.95 -17.72 1.14
CA CYS A 222 4.26 -18.41 2.22
C CYS A 222 4.45 -17.70 3.56
N LEU A 223 3.35 -17.61 4.33
CA LEU A 223 3.38 -17.24 5.74
C LEU A 223 2.92 -18.42 6.59
N HIS A 224 3.79 -18.82 7.49
CA HIS A 224 3.63 -19.98 8.36
C HIS A 224 3.39 -19.58 9.81
N MET A 225 2.48 -20.28 10.46
CA MET A 225 2.25 -20.29 11.92
C MET A 225 2.61 -21.65 12.51
N LEU A 226 2.47 -21.83 13.81
CA LEU A 226 2.73 -23.14 14.43
C LEU A 226 1.91 -24.24 13.75
N ASP A 227 2.53 -25.38 13.55
CA ASP A 227 1.96 -26.61 12.98
C ASP A 227 1.41 -26.45 11.54
N SER A 228 1.63 -25.30 10.87
CA SER A 228 1.32 -25.17 9.45
C SER A 228 2.23 -26.05 8.59
N LYS A 229 1.71 -26.50 7.46
CA LYS A 229 2.41 -27.41 6.55
C LYS A 229 2.84 -26.73 5.27
N THR A 230 3.83 -27.27 4.61
CA THR A 230 4.34 -26.78 3.30
C THR A 230 3.52 -27.33 2.13
N HIS A 231 3.60 -26.69 0.95
CA HIS A 231 2.88 -27.13 -0.25
C HIS A 231 3.29 -28.53 -0.73
N GLY A 232 4.59 -28.74 -0.91
CA GLY A 232 5.05 -29.91 -1.64
C GLY A 232 5.03 -31.21 -0.84
N SER A 233 5.34 -31.15 0.45
CA SER A 233 5.48 -32.33 1.32
C SER A 233 4.30 -32.56 2.26
N ASP A 234 3.34 -31.62 2.33
CA ASP A 234 2.24 -31.59 3.30
C ASP A 234 2.71 -31.91 4.75
N SER A 235 3.89 -31.41 5.09
CA SER A 235 4.53 -31.67 6.37
C SER A 235 4.92 -30.37 7.07
N VAL A 236 5.05 -30.44 8.39
CA VAL A 236 5.53 -29.33 9.23
C VAL A 236 7.03 -29.16 9.00
N ASN A 237 7.43 -27.98 8.55
CA ASN A 237 8.83 -27.66 8.29
C ASN A 237 9.52 -27.16 9.58
N SER A 238 10.60 -27.83 10.01
CA SER A 238 11.32 -27.50 11.24
C SER A 238 11.94 -26.10 11.25
N GLU A 239 12.39 -25.60 10.10
CA GLU A 239 13.01 -24.25 10.00
C GLU A 239 11.95 -23.16 10.16
N HIS A 240 10.75 -23.33 9.57
CA HIS A 240 9.64 -22.43 9.83
C HIS A 240 9.26 -22.42 11.31
N GLN A 241 9.19 -23.60 11.94
CA GLN A 241 8.88 -23.69 13.37
C GLN A 241 9.95 -23.04 14.26
N LYS A 242 11.23 -23.13 13.92
CA LYS A 242 12.32 -22.42 14.60
C LYS A 242 12.18 -20.90 14.44
N ALA A 243 11.91 -20.42 13.23
CA ALA A 243 11.72 -18.99 12.97
C ALA A 243 10.51 -18.42 13.73
N ILE A 244 9.40 -19.16 13.81
CA ILE A 244 8.23 -18.77 14.60
C ILE A 244 8.59 -18.63 16.08
N ARG A 245 9.29 -19.62 16.65
CA ARG A 245 9.76 -19.55 18.04
C ARG A 245 10.73 -18.40 18.27
N MET A 246 11.61 -18.12 17.29
CA MET A 246 12.51 -16.95 17.34
C MET A 246 11.71 -15.64 17.39
N ALA A 247 10.69 -15.50 16.54
CA ALA A 247 9.82 -14.32 16.52
C ALA A 247 9.06 -14.15 17.86
N TYR A 248 8.56 -15.23 18.43
CA TYR A 248 7.90 -15.22 19.73
C TYR A 248 8.85 -14.80 20.86
N ASN A 249 10.03 -15.44 20.95
CA ASN A 249 11.03 -15.15 21.98
C ASN A 249 11.62 -13.74 21.88
N TRP A 250 11.71 -13.19 20.64
CA TRP A 250 12.15 -11.82 20.43
C TRP A 250 11.19 -10.80 21.06
N ALA A 251 9.91 -11.15 21.15
CA ALA A 251 8.87 -10.28 21.70
C ALA A 251 8.76 -10.35 23.23
N HIS A 252 9.23 -11.44 23.85
CA HIS A 252 9.16 -11.75 25.30
C HIS A 252 10.56 -11.84 25.89
#